data_81be8191b4c3b152d23cb84f6857f5a0
#
_entry.id   81be8191b4c3b152d23cb84f6857f5a0
#
_cell.length_a   1.000
_cell.length_b   1.000
_cell.length_c   1.000
_cell.angle_alpha   90.00
_cell.angle_beta   90.00
_cell.angle_gamma   90.00
#
_symmetry.space_group_name_H-M   'P 1'
#
loop_
_entity.id
_entity.type
_entity.pdbx_description
1 polymer ?
#
loop_
_entity_poly.entity_id
_entity_poly.type
_entity_poly.pdbx_seq_one_letter_code
_entity_poly.pdbx_strand_id
1 'polypeptide(L)'
;MQAHYNSSKAAVIHLSKSLAMEWCGRGVRVNTISPGYTATPMNLRPEMAHQTKQFEAETPMGRMATVDEMVGPAIFLSSQAASFCTGLDLIVDGGFVCW
;
A
#
# COMPACT_ATOMS: atom_id res chain seq x y z
N MET A 1 5.88 -4.61 19.16
CA MET A 1 5.20 -3.33 19.45
C MET A 1 5.22 -2.44 18.22
N GLN A 2 4.05 -2.03 17.70
CA GLN A 2 3.93 -1.38 16.40
C GLN A 2 3.29 0.02 16.46
N ALA A 3 3.09 0.55 17.65
CA ALA A 3 2.33 1.80 17.80
C ALA A 3 2.95 2.98 17.04
N HIS A 4 4.26 3.17 17.15
CA HIS A 4 4.95 4.27 16.46
C HIS A 4 4.95 4.06 14.94
N TYR A 5 5.11 2.84 14.48
CA TYR A 5 5.06 2.51 13.05
C TYR A 5 3.67 2.78 12.50
N ASN A 6 2.63 2.24 13.16
CA ASN A 6 1.25 2.41 12.71
C ASN A 6 0.84 3.89 12.71
N SER A 7 1.24 4.64 13.74
CA SER A 7 0.95 6.07 13.83
C SER A 7 1.61 6.85 12.69
N SER A 8 2.88 6.55 12.39
CA SER A 8 3.60 7.24 11.31
C SER A 8 2.99 6.94 9.95
N LYS A 9 2.57 5.70 9.71
CA LYS A 9 1.91 5.32 8.45
C LYS A 9 0.55 5.97 8.31
N ALA A 10 -0.24 6.00 9.37
CA ALA A 10 -1.53 6.70 9.37
C ALA A 10 -1.35 8.19 9.11
N ALA A 11 -0.31 8.78 9.68
CA ALA A 11 0.01 10.19 9.46
C ALA A 11 0.35 10.48 7.99
N VAL A 12 1.08 9.59 7.32
CA VAL A 12 1.40 9.74 5.89
C VAL A 12 0.12 9.74 5.05
N ILE A 13 -0.81 8.83 5.33
CA ILE A 13 -2.08 8.75 4.60
C ILE A 13 -2.87 10.03 4.79
N HIS A 14 -2.98 10.51 6.03
CA HIS A 14 -3.76 11.72 6.30
C HIS A 14 -3.08 12.99 5.76
N LEU A 15 -1.76 13.08 5.87
CA LEU A 15 -1.00 14.17 5.25
C LEU A 15 -1.24 14.22 3.75
N SER A 16 -1.24 13.06 3.10
CA SER A 16 -1.49 12.97 1.66
C SER A 16 -2.86 13.51 1.29
N LYS A 17 -3.88 13.24 2.10
CA LYS A 17 -5.23 13.79 1.89
C LYS A 17 -5.24 15.30 2.04
N SER A 18 -4.55 15.84 3.03
CA SER A 18 -4.44 17.28 3.23
C SER A 18 -3.75 17.97 2.07
N LEU A 19 -2.64 17.39 1.60
CA LEU A 19 -1.91 17.92 0.45
C LEU A 19 -2.74 17.82 -0.84
N ALA A 20 -3.51 16.76 -0.99
CA ALA A 20 -4.41 16.61 -2.14
C ALA A 20 -5.39 17.79 -2.20
N MET A 21 -5.96 18.14 -1.07
CA MET A 21 -6.87 19.29 -0.98
C MET A 21 -6.18 20.61 -1.28
N GLU A 22 -5.01 20.84 -0.67
CA GLU A 22 -4.29 22.10 -0.81
C GLU A 22 -3.79 22.32 -2.23
N TRP A 23 -3.38 21.25 -2.93
CA TRP A 23 -2.73 21.36 -4.23
C TRP A 23 -3.66 21.06 -5.41
N CYS A 24 -4.89 20.68 -5.12
CA CYS A 24 -5.87 20.35 -6.16
C CYS A 24 -6.03 21.49 -7.18
N GLY A 25 -6.12 22.72 -6.69
CA GLY A 25 -6.26 23.89 -7.55
C GLY A 25 -5.04 24.21 -8.42
N ARG A 26 -3.91 23.58 -8.13
CA ARG A 26 -2.67 23.71 -8.91
C ARG A 26 -2.49 22.59 -9.93
N GLY A 27 -3.48 21.71 -10.05
CA GLY A 27 -3.40 20.57 -10.96
C GLY A 27 -2.52 19.45 -10.46
N VAL A 28 -2.27 19.36 -9.15
CA VAL A 28 -1.46 18.30 -8.55
C VAL A 28 -2.38 17.29 -7.87
N ARG A 29 -2.20 16.03 -8.19
CA ARG A 29 -2.90 14.92 -7.52
C ARG A 29 -1.95 14.25 -6.54
N VAL A 30 -2.47 13.88 -5.38
CA VAL A 30 -1.69 13.20 -4.34
C VAL A 30 -2.47 11.99 -3.87
N ASN A 31 -1.90 10.82 -4.08
CA ASN A 31 -2.51 9.55 -3.71
C ASN A 31 -1.48 8.69 -2.99
N THR A 32 -1.95 7.68 -2.27
CA THR A 32 -1.09 6.72 -1.60
C THR A 32 -1.41 5.31 -2.07
N ILE A 33 -0.43 4.42 -1.95
CA ILE A 33 -0.62 2.98 -2.10
C ILE A 33 -0.32 2.34 -0.75
N SER A 34 -1.23 1.50 -0.29
CA SER A 34 -1.06 0.75 0.96
C SER A 34 -0.94 -0.73 0.61
N PRO A 35 0.28 -1.25 0.41
CA PRO A 35 0.47 -2.65 0.09
C PRO A 35 0.30 -3.53 1.33
N GLY A 36 -0.16 -4.76 1.12
CA GLY A 36 -0.11 -5.81 2.12
C GLY A 36 1.27 -6.44 2.18
N TYR A 37 1.32 -7.68 2.69
CA TYR A 37 2.57 -8.41 2.75
C TYR A 37 3.09 -8.68 1.34
N THR A 38 4.30 -8.23 1.08
CA THR A 38 4.91 -8.30 -0.25
C THR A 38 6.19 -9.12 -0.18
N ALA A 39 6.36 -10.02 -1.15
CA ALA A 39 7.50 -10.92 -1.24
C ALA A 39 8.72 -10.14 -1.77
N THR A 40 9.49 -9.58 -0.84
CA THR A 40 10.76 -8.91 -1.14
C THR A 40 11.92 -9.86 -0.84
N PRO A 41 13.12 -9.63 -1.37
CA PRO A 41 14.28 -10.45 -1.02
C PRO A 41 14.49 -10.56 0.50
N MET A 42 14.20 -9.50 1.25
CA MET A 42 14.31 -9.54 2.71
C MET A 42 13.34 -10.56 3.32
N ASN A 43 12.10 -10.59 2.84
CA ASN A 43 11.07 -11.50 3.37
C ASN A 43 11.22 -12.93 2.90
N LEU A 44 11.97 -13.16 1.82
CA LEU A 44 12.15 -14.49 1.24
C LEU A 44 13.40 -15.21 1.78
N ARG A 45 14.13 -14.60 2.71
CA ARG A 45 15.30 -15.25 3.33
C ARG A 45 14.85 -16.47 4.13
N PRO A 46 15.66 -17.55 4.17
CA PRO A 46 15.29 -18.78 4.87
C PRO A 46 14.88 -18.58 6.32
N GLU A 47 15.55 -17.67 7.05
CA GLU A 47 15.23 -17.38 8.44
C GLU A 47 13.87 -16.71 8.61
N MET A 48 13.25 -16.25 7.52
CA MET A 48 11.94 -15.63 7.53
C MET A 48 10.82 -16.60 7.13
N ALA A 49 11.14 -17.88 6.86
CA ALA A 49 10.16 -18.82 6.33
C ALA A 49 8.93 -18.98 7.23
N HIS A 50 9.11 -18.95 8.56
CA HIS A 50 8.00 -19.07 9.51
C HIS A 50 7.07 -17.85 9.40
N GLN A 51 7.63 -16.66 9.33
CA GLN A 51 6.84 -15.44 9.17
C GLN A 51 6.13 -15.39 7.83
N THR A 52 6.78 -15.88 6.77
CA THR A 52 6.16 -15.98 5.44
C THR A 52 4.88 -16.79 5.48
N LYS A 53 4.92 -17.96 6.14
CA LYS A 53 3.72 -18.80 6.30
C LYS A 53 2.63 -18.09 7.09
N GLN A 54 3.01 -17.35 8.11
CA GLN A 54 2.06 -16.58 8.91
C GLN A 54 1.40 -15.49 8.07
N PHE A 55 2.19 -14.76 7.26
CA PHE A 55 1.67 -13.72 6.38
C PHE A 55 0.68 -14.29 5.36
N GLU A 56 1.01 -15.45 4.80
CA GLU A 56 0.12 -16.13 3.86
C GLU A 56 -1.19 -16.52 4.52
N ALA A 57 -1.13 -17.04 5.76
CA ALA A 57 -2.31 -17.44 6.50
C ALA A 57 -3.20 -16.24 6.88
N GLU A 58 -2.60 -15.10 7.12
CA GLU A 58 -3.33 -13.88 7.49
C GLU A 58 -3.93 -13.16 6.29
N THR A 59 -3.51 -13.50 5.08
CA THR A 59 -3.98 -12.83 3.85
C THR A 59 -5.11 -13.65 3.24
N PRO A 60 -6.29 -13.07 3.02
CA PRO A 60 -7.41 -13.81 2.41
C PRO A 60 -7.08 -14.50 1.09
N MET A 61 -6.26 -13.87 0.23
CA MET A 61 -5.83 -14.51 -1.02
C MET A 61 -4.82 -15.64 -0.82
N GLY A 62 -4.35 -15.86 0.40
CA GLY A 62 -3.52 -17.02 0.75
C GLY A 62 -2.07 -16.93 0.31
N ARG A 63 -1.61 -15.77 -0.08
CA ARG A 63 -0.23 -15.55 -0.53
C ARG A 63 0.20 -14.11 -0.31
N MET A 64 1.50 -13.88 -0.34
CA MET A 64 2.03 -12.52 -0.40
C MET A 64 1.96 -12.00 -1.84
N ALA A 65 1.93 -10.69 -1.98
CA ALA A 65 2.04 -10.06 -3.30
C ALA A 65 3.46 -10.21 -3.84
N THR A 66 3.58 -10.22 -5.15
CA THR A 66 4.88 -10.01 -5.79
C THR A 66 5.17 -8.51 -5.86
N VAL A 67 6.44 -8.13 -5.99
CA VAL A 67 6.78 -6.71 -6.15
C VAL A 67 6.17 -6.14 -7.43
N ASP A 68 6.04 -6.95 -8.47
CA ASP A 68 5.42 -6.52 -9.73
C ASP A 68 3.94 -6.16 -9.58
N GLU A 69 3.25 -6.76 -8.60
CA GLU A 69 1.85 -6.45 -8.36
C GLU A 69 1.63 -5.05 -7.79
N MET A 70 2.69 -4.39 -7.34
CA MET A 70 2.64 -2.99 -6.92
C MET A 70 2.90 -2.02 -8.07
N VAL A 71 3.49 -2.51 -9.17
CA VAL A 71 3.82 -1.68 -10.33
C VAL A 71 2.57 -1.19 -11.05
N GLY A 72 1.60 -2.08 -11.29
CA GLY A 72 0.34 -1.72 -11.94
C GLY A 72 -0.40 -0.62 -11.21
N PRO A 73 -0.67 -0.75 -9.91
CA PRO A 73 -1.27 0.32 -9.12
C PRO A 73 -0.52 1.65 -9.18
N ALA A 74 0.81 1.61 -9.13
CA ALA A 74 1.64 2.82 -9.22
C ALA A 74 1.49 3.49 -10.59
N ILE A 75 1.52 2.71 -11.66
CA ILE A 75 1.33 3.21 -13.03
C ILE A 75 -0.07 3.80 -13.17
N PHE A 76 -1.10 3.11 -12.68
CA PHE A 76 -2.47 3.61 -12.72
C PHE A 76 -2.58 4.99 -12.08
N LEU A 77 -2.09 5.12 -10.85
CA LEU A 77 -2.18 6.38 -10.11
C LEU A 77 -1.37 7.51 -10.75
N SER A 78 -0.32 7.16 -11.49
CA SER A 78 0.56 8.14 -12.16
C SER A 78 0.09 8.50 -13.56
N SER A 79 -0.96 7.86 -14.05
CA SER A 79 -1.39 8.00 -15.44
C SER A 79 -2.68 8.82 -15.56
N GLN A 80 -3.07 9.14 -16.79
CA GLN A 80 -4.33 9.80 -17.09
C GLN A 80 -5.54 8.97 -16.70
N ALA A 81 -5.38 7.64 -16.60
CA ALA A 81 -6.45 6.77 -16.12
C ALA A 81 -6.92 7.14 -14.71
N ALA A 82 -6.06 7.76 -13.92
CA ALA A 82 -6.37 8.22 -12.56
C ALA A 82 -6.57 9.74 -12.49
N SER A 83 -6.93 10.38 -13.58
CA SER A 83 -7.00 11.84 -13.67
C SER A 83 -8.00 12.47 -12.70
N PHE A 84 -9.00 11.72 -12.26
CA PHE A 84 -9.98 12.19 -11.28
C PHE A 84 -9.73 11.63 -9.87
N CYS A 85 -8.58 10.98 -9.65
CA CYS A 85 -8.20 10.40 -8.36
C CYS A 85 -7.24 11.32 -7.64
N THR A 86 -7.65 11.86 -6.49
CA THR A 86 -6.75 12.58 -5.58
C THR A 86 -7.23 12.35 -4.16
N GLY A 87 -6.31 12.27 -3.22
CA GLY A 87 -6.63 11.94 -1.84
C GLY A 87 -7.01 10.47 -1.64
N LEU A 88 -6.78 9.63 -2.62
CA LEU A 88 -7.10 8.20 -2.56
C LEU A 88 -6.00 7.43 -1.85
N ASP A 89 -6.39 6.52 -0.96
CA ASP A 89 -5.50 5.48 -0.44
C ASP A 89 -5.88 4.17 -1.13
N LEU A 90 -5.07 3.75 -2.10
CA LEU A 90 -5.30 2.53 -2.86
C LEU A 90 -4.70 1.34 -2.10
N ILE A 91 -5.58 0.53 -1.53
CA ILE A 91 -5.18 -0.64 -0.74
C ILE A 91 -4.99 -1.82 -1.69
N VAL A 92 -3.78 -2.39 -1.67
CA VAL A 92 -3.39 -3.50 -2.54
C VAL A 92 -2.80 -4.59 -1.64
N ASP A 93 -3.66 -5.36 -0.97
CA ASP A 93 -3.26 -6.19 0.16
C ASP A 93 -3.83 -7.61 0.14
N GLY A 94 -4.40 -8.05 -0.97
CA GLY A 94 -4.97 -9.40 -1.06
C GLY A 94 -6.15 -9.62 -0.12
N GLY A 95 -6.80 -8.56 0.30
CA GLY A 95 -7.97 -8.62 1.17
C GLY A 95 -7.65 -8.54 2.67
N PHE A 96 -6.42 -8.29 3.04
CA PHE A 96 -6.00 -8.32 4.46
C PHE A 96 -6.89 -7.45 5.34
N VAL A 97 -7.25 -6.25 4.92
CA VAL A 97 -8.07 -5.35 5.73
C VAL A 97 -9.57 -5.70 5.69
N CYS A 98 -9.95 -6.77 4.99
CA CYS A 98 -11.35 -7.17 4.89
C CYS A 98 -11.83 -8.05 6.05
N TRP A 99 -10.90 -8.60 6.84
CA TRP A 99 -11.33 -9.46 7.95
C TRP A 99 -11.62 -8.73 9.25
#